data_7bac987b16bc01aacb9be4bcfc1135a2
#
_entry.id   7bac987b16bc01aacb9be4bcfc1135a2
#
_cell.length_a   1.000
_cell.length_b   1.000
_cell.length_c   1.000
_cell.angle_alpha   90.00
_cell.angle_beta   90.00
_cell.angle_gamma   90.00
#
_symmetry.space_group_name_H-M   'P 1'
#
loop_
_entity.id
_entity.type
_entity.pdbx_description
1 polymer ?
#
loop_
_entity_poly.entity_id
_entity_poly.type
_entity_poly.pdbx_seq_one_letter_code
_entity_poly.pdbx_strand_id
1 'polypeptide(L)'
;MRLRPPLRVSVTRHEEKEHKLQEFICQHLAQHLAGPPHGSDTSRATHLLIIARSLESPVVKAVVGLTHEIAASGLSARLILAQVDRERLPDEWGGAITFSHEVRWAKHPRLIEAHEQLVLGPETCWIGDCMRRDPAKCDAYESYVEDCGEAAGCAAVSFERLWLACQPLVSQAARPVGGIGPSPMPITDASPQPTAGTRH
;
A
#
# COMPACT_ATOMS: atom_id res chain seq x y z
N MET A 1 -30.09 -14.00 -10.30
CA MET A 1 -28.78 -13.36 -10.54
C MET A 1 -27.86 -14.43 -11.14
N ARG A 2 -27.36 -14.30 -12.35
CA ARG A 2 -26.42 -15.28 -12.94
C ARG A 2 -25.02 -14.84 -12.52
N LEU A 3 -24.41 -15.57 -11.61
CA LEU A 3 -22.98 -15.41 -11.27
C LEU A 3 -22.18 -15.61 -12.56
N ARG A 4 -21.43 -14.62 -12.98
CA ARG A 4 -20.45 -14.78 -14.05
C ARG A 4 -19.35 -15.70 -13.54
N PRO A 5 -18.95 -16.71 -14.31
CA PRO A 5 -17.81 -17.53 -13.91
C PRO A 5 -16.56 -16.66 -13.83
N PRO A 6 -15.66 -16.91 -12.85
CA PRO A 6 -14.42 -16.17 -12.74
C PRO A 6 -13.62 -16.24 -14.04
N LEU A 7 -13.12 -15.09 -14.49
CA LEU A 7 -12.27 -15.02 -15.65
C LEU A 7 -10.91 -15.61 -15.28
N ARG A 8 -10.50 -16.65 -15.96
CA ARG A 8 -9.14 -17.18 -15.84
C ARG A 8 -8.15 -16.22 -16.49
N VAL A 9 -7.20 -15.75 -15.72
CA VAL A 9 -6.08 -14.97 -16.24
C VAL A 9 -4.92 -15.95 -16.45
N SER A 10 -4.75 -16.43 -17.69
CA SER A 10 -3.61 -17.28 -18.07
C SER A 10 -2.58 -16.41 -18.77
N VAL A 11 -1.73 -15.74 -17.98
CA VAL A 11 -0.69 -14.87 -18.51
C VAL A 11 0.67 -15.43 -18.12
N THR A 12 1.53 -15.59 -19.10
CA THR A 12 2.80 -16.29 -18.97
C THR A 12 3.98 -15.37 -18.63
N ARG A 13 3.85 -14.06 -18.87
CA ARG A 13 4.94 -13.10 -18.66
C ARG A 13 4.55 -12.06 -17.61
N HIS A 14 5.52 -11.66 -16.79
CA HIS A 14 5.32 -10.64 -15.75
C HIS A 14 4.78 -9.32 -16.33
N GLU A 15 5.32 -8.88 -17.46
CA GLU A 15 4.89 -7.64 -18.14
C GLU A 15 3.45 -7.72 -18.65
N GLU A 16 3.06 -8.85 -19.22
CA GLU A 16 1.68 -9.07 -19.66
C GLU A 16 0.71 -9.09 -18.49
N LYS A 17 1.13 -9.67 -17.36
CA LYS A 17 0.36 -9.69 -16.12
C LYS A 17 0.18 -8.28 -15.55
N GLU A 18 1.27 -7.51 -15.48
CA GLU A 18 1.24 -6.12 -15.05
C GLU A 18 0.26 -5.30 -15.89
N HIS A 19 0.36 -5.40 -17.22
CA HIS A 19 -0.53 -4.71 -18.14
C HIS A 19 -2.00 -5.12 -17.94
N LYS A 20 -2.26 -6.41 -17.75
CA LYS A 20 -3.61 -6.91 -17.51
C LYS A 20 -4.20 -6.40 -16.19
N LEU A 21 -3.38 -6.32 -15.14
CA LEU A 21 -3.79 -5.75 -13.86
C LEU A 21 -4.05 -4.23 -13.98
N GLN A 22 -3.26 -3.52 -14.77
CA GLN A 22 -3.51 -2.11 -15.09
C GLN A 22 -4.87 -1.93 -15.81
N GLU A 23 -5.21 -2.79 -16.77
CA GLU A 23 -6.52 -2.77 -17.42
C GLU A 23 -7.66 -2.92 -16.40
N PHE A 24 -7.56 -3.88 -15.46
CA PHE A 24 -8.57 -4.10 -14.42
C PHE A 24 -8.72 -2.89 -13.49
N ILE A 25 -7.59 -2.30 -13.09
CA ILE A 25 -7.60 -1.09 -12.26
C ILE A 25 -8.23 0.06 -13.04
N CYS A 26 -7.84 0.34 -14.28
CA CYS A 26 -8.40 1.40 -15.11
C CYS A 26 -9.91 1.22 -15.30
N GLN A 27 -10.38 0.00 -15.54
CA GLN A 27 -11.81 -0.29 -15.66
C GLN A 27 -12.55 0.04 -14.35
N HIS A 28 -11.98 -0.34 -13.21
CA HIS A 28 -12.56 -0.02 -11.90
C HIS A 28 -12.60 1.50 -11.65
N LEU A 29 -11.51 2.22 -11.96
CA LEU A 29 -11.45 3.68 -11.82
C LEU A 29 -12.52 4.37 -12.68
N ALA A 30 -12.69 3.92 -13.92
CA ALA A 30 -13.73 4.44 -14.81
C ALA A 30 -15.15 4.21 -14.26
N GLN A 31 -15.43 3.04 -13.72
CA GLN A 31 -16.68 2.70 -13.05
C GLN A 31 -16.90 3.56 -11.79
N HIS A 32 -15.84 3.74 -10.99
CA HIS A 32 -15.88 4.57 -9.78
C HIS A 32 -16.22 6.03 -10.10
N LEU A 33 -15.62 6.60 -11.14
CA LEU A 33 -15.87 7.97 -11.59
C LEU A 33 -17.27 8.15 -12.22
N ALA A 34 -17.79 7.13 -12.91
CA ALA A 34 -19.14 7.16 -13.49
C ALA A 34 -20.25 7.21 -12.42
N GLY A 35 -19.91 6.93 -11.16
CA GLY A 35 -20.84 6.92 -10.04
C GLY A 35 -21.66 5.63 -9.93
N PRO A 36 -22.31 5.39 -8.79
CA PRO A 36 -23.14 4.21 -8.61
C PRO A 36 -24.40 4.31 -9.49
N PRO A 37 -24.90 3.18 -10.01
CA PRO A 37 -26.23 3.16 -10.60
C PRO A 37 -27.24 3.67 -9.57
N HIS A 38 -28.19 4.49 -10.03
CA HIS A 38 -29.17 5.19 -9.17
C HIS A 38 -29.80 4.20 -8.16
N GLY A 39 -29.61 4.47 -6.85
CA GLY A 39 -30.29 3.79 -5.75
C GLY A 39 -29.45 2.76 -4.95
N SER A 40 -28.19 2.57 -5.23
CA SER A 40 -27.33 1.72 -4.38
C SER A 40 -26.63 2.56 -3.30
N ASP A 41 -27.08 2.38 -2.06
CA ASP A 41 -26.46 2.95 -0.84
C ASP A 41 -25.17 2.17 -0.46
N THR A 42 -24.44 1.72 -1.47
CA THR A 42 -23.19 0.95 -1.28
C THR A 42 -22.11 1.92 -0.85
N SER A 43 -21.64 1.75 0.38
CA SER A 43 -20.43 2.37 0.91
C SER A 43 -19.32 2.26 -0.14
N ARG A 44 -18.97 3.39 -0.77
CA ARG A 44 -17.89 3.43 -1.77
C ARG A 44 -16.60 2.99 -1.10
N ALA A 45 -15.98 1.97 -1.63
CA ALA A 45 -14.62 1.64 -1.24
C ALA A 45 -13.71 2.85 -1.52
N THR A 46 -13.00 3.30 -0.52
CA THR A 46 -12.05 4.43 -0.63
C THR A 46 -10.63 3.97 -0.91
N HIS A 47 -10.41 2.66 -0.84
CA HIS A 47 -9.09 2.07 -0.96
C HIS A 47 -9.08 0.87 -1.89
N LEU A 48 -8.02 0.75 -2.67
CA LEU A 48 -7.59 -0.50 -3.28
C LEU A 48 -6.80 -1.29 -2.24
N LEU A 49 -7.11 -2.59 -2.04
CA LEU A 49 -6.45 -3.40 -1.03
C LEU A 49 -5.56 -4.43 -1.72
N ILE A 50 -4.27 -4.41 -1.42
CA ILE A 50 -3.27 -5.23 -2.12
C ILE A 50 -2.48 -6.08 -1.12
N ILE A 51 -2.39 -7.38 -1.37
CA ILE A 51 -1.39 -8.25 -0.75
C ILE A 51 -0.46 -8.74 -1.85
N ALA A 52 0.83 -8.50 -1.68
CA ALA A 52 1.84 -8.86 -2.65
C ALA A 52 3.07 -9.46 -2.00
N ARG A 53 3.82 -10.26 -2.77
CA ARG A 53 5.07 -10.84 -2.30
C ARG A 53 6.11 -9.77 -2.01
N SER A 54 6.35 -8.89 -2.96
CA SER A 54 7.40 -7.86 -2.89
C SER A 54 7.05 -6.66 -3.76
N LEU A 55 7.88 -5.64 -3.77
CA LEU A 55 7.77 -4.48 -4.65
C LEU A 55 7.86 -4.86 -6.14
N GLU A 56 8.55 -5.94 -6.45
CA GLU A 56 8.71 -6.45 -7.82
C GLU A 56 7.48 -7.22 -8.33
N SER A 57 6.50 -7.46 -7.48
CA SER A 57 5.27 -8.15 -7.87
C SER A 57 4.51 -7.35 -8.93
N PRO A 58 4.00 -8.00 -9.99
CA PRO A 58 3.27 -7.33 -11.08
C PRO A 58 2.10 -6.47 -10.59
N VAL A 59 1.39 -6.93 -9.54
CA VAL A 59 0.29 -6.16 -8.95
C VAL A 59 0.75 -4.86 -8.32
N VAL A 60 1.93 -4.83 -7.70
CA VAL A 60 2.50 -3.59 -7.13
C VAL A 60 2.93 -2.66 -8.25
N LYS A 61 3.62 -3.17 -9.27
CA LYS A 61 4.03 -2.38 -10.44
C LYS A 61 2.84 -1.76 -11.17
N ALA A 62 1.76 -2.53 -11.32
CA ALA A 62 0.52 -2.03 -11.91
C ALA A 62 -0.08 -0.85 -11.12
N VAL A 63 -0.14 -0.96 -9.79
CA VAL A 63 -0.66 0.12 -8.92
C VAL A 63 0.26 1.33 -8.93
N VAL A 64 1.57 1.13 -8.87
CA VAL A 64 2.57 2.20 -8.93
C VAL A 64 2.50 2.95 -10.27
N GLY A 65 2.36 2.21 -11.38
CA GLY A 65 2.20 2.79 -12.71
C GLY A 65 0.93 3.64 -12.88
N LEU A 66 -0.08 3.44 -12.04
CA LEU A 66 -1.37 4.15 -12.07
C LEU A 66 -1.59 5.06 -10.86
N THR A 67 -0.53 5.42 -10.14
CA THR A 67 -0.63 6.23 -8.90
C THR A 67 -1.36 7.55 -9.12
N HIS A 68 -1.11 8.23 -10.24
CA HIS A 68 -1.75 9.52 -10.56
C HIS A 68 -3.24 9.35 -10.85
N GLU A 69 -3.61 8.33 -11.60
CA GLU A 69 -5.00 8.02 -11.96
C GLU A 69 -5.81 7.61 -10.72
N ILE A 70 -5.21 6.79 -9.85
CA ILE A 70 -5.81 6.38 -8.57
C ILE A 70 -6.08 7.61 -7.70
N ALA A 71 -5.08 8.48 -7.53
CA ALA A 71 -5.22 9.71 -6.75
C ALA A 71 -6.25 10.67 -7.35
N ALA A 72 -6.25 10.85 -8.68
CA ALA A 72 -7.20 11.69 -9.39
C ALA A 72 -8.65 11.19 -9.25
N SER A 73 -8.87 9.88 -9.05
CA SER A 73 -10.19 9.32 -8.79
C SER A 73 -10.65 9.47 -7.33
N GLY A 74 -9.82 10.03 -6.45
CA GLY A 74 -10.09 10.16 -5.02
C GLY A 74 -9.89 8.86 -4.23
N LEU A 75 -9.30 7.85 -4.85
CA LEU A 75 -8.94 6.58 -4.22
C LEU A 75 -7.51 6.60 -3.71
N SER A 76 -7.21 5.71 -2.77
CA SER A 76 -5.86 5.41 -2.32
C SER A 76 -5.61 3.91 -2.33
N ALA A 77 -4.37 3.48 -2.15
CA ALA A 77 -4.04 2.07 -2.05
C ALA A 77 -3.47 1.73 -0.66
N ARG A 78 -3.86 0.58 -0.13
CA ARG A 78 -3.31 -0.03 1.08
C ARG A 78 -2.60 -1.33 0.70
N LEU A 79 -1.32 -1.42 0.99
CA LEU A 79 -0.46 -2.49 0.50
C LEU A 79 0.17 -3.26 1.65
N ILE A 80 0.07 -4.58 1.62
CA ILE A 80 0.80 -5.49 2.50
C ILE A 80 1.85 -6.22 1.68
N LEU A 81 3.11 -6.11 2.10
CA LEU A 81 4.23 -6.84 1.52
C LEU A 81 4.64 -8.02 2.41
N ALA A 82 4.80 -9.20 1.81
CA ALA A 82 5.25 -10.41 2.50
C ALA A 82 6.78 -10.47 2.65
N GLN A 83 7.50 -9.91 1.68
CA GLN A 83 8.97 -9.84 1.66
C GLN A 83 9.40 -8.41 1.42
N VAL A 84 10.23 -7.89 2.32
CA VAL A 84 10.79 -6.55 2.23
C VAL A 84 12.28 -6.62 2.51
N ASP A 85 13.08 -6.21 1.56
CA ASP A 85 14.49 -5.96 1.76
C ASP A 85 14.66 -4.55 2.34
N ARG A 86 14.87 -4.48 3.65
CA ARG A 86 14.97 -3.20 4.36
C ARG A 86 16.19 -2.37 3.99
N GLU A 87 17.23 -3.00 3.48
CA GLU A 87 18.46 -2.32 3.10
C GLU A 87 18.30 -1.59 1.76
N ARG A 88 17.41 -2.09 0.90
CA ARG A 88 17.11 -1.53 -0.42
C ARG A 88 15.90 -0.58 -0.45
N LEU A 89 15.11 -0.55 0.63
CA LEU A 89 13.90 0.28 0.68
C LEU A 89 14.10 1.75 0.29
N PRO A 90 15.17 2.45 0.72
CA PRO A 90 15.36 3.87 0.38
C PRO A 90 15.60 4.13 -1.10
N ASP A 91 16.27 3.20 -1.80
CA ASP A 91 16.66 3.36 -3.20
C ASP A 91 15.53 2.97 -4.16
N GLU A 92 14.77 1.91 -3.83
CA GLU A 92 13.65 1.42 -4.65
C GLU A 92 12.39 2.27 -4.50
N TRP A 93 12.24 2.97 -3.37
CA TRP A 93 11.08 3.82 -3.08
C TRP A 93 11.24 5.26 -3.57
N GLY A 94 12.38 5.57 -4.21
CA GLY A 94 12.78 6.91 -4.64
C GLY A 94 11.80 7.62 -5.56
N GLY A 95 10.61 7.92 -5.06
CA GLY A 95 9.61 8.77 -5.69
C GLY A 95 8.35 8.08 -6.23
N ALA A 96 8.32 6.75 -6.36
CA ALA A 96 7.19 6.05 -6.99
C ALA A 96 6.03 5.73 -6.02
N ILE A 97 6.32 5.50 -4.74
CA ILE A 97 5.28 5.31 -3.71
C ILE A 97 5.15 6.63 -2.92
N THR A 98 4.66 7.63 -3.59
CA THR A 98 4.37 8.92 -2.98
C THR A 98 3.09 8.84 -2.16
N PHE A 99 3.13 9.39 -0.99
CA PHE A 99 2.16 9.96 -0.04
C PHE A 99 0.66 9.57 -0.10
N SER A 100 0.17 8.94 -1.15
CA SER A 100 -1.23 8.49 -1.28
C SER A 100 -1.45 7.00 -0.94
N HIS A 101 -0.38 6.25 -0.66
CA HIS A 101 -0.48 4.82 -0.40
C HIS A 101 0.05 4.49 0.99
N GLU A 102 -0.73 3.70 1.73
CA GLU A 102 -0.29 3.15 3.00
C GLU A 102 0.34 1.78 2.79
N VAL A 103 1.58 1.61 3.25
CA VAL A 103 2.31 0.35 3.07
C VAL A 103 2.67 -0.25 4.41
N ARG A 104 2.39 -1.53 4.57
CA ARG A 104 2.76 -2.33 5.73
C ARG A 104 3.54 -3.58 5.33
N TRP A 105 4.31 -4.06 6.24
CA TRP A 105 5.09 -5.28 6.11
C TRP A 105 4.61 -6.35 7.08
N ALA A 106 4.34 -7.53 6.54
CA ALA A 106 3.97 -8.69 7.32
C ALA A 106 5.23 -9.50 7.67
N LYS A 107 5.73 -9.32 8.87
CA LYS A 107 6.86 -10.10 9.39
C LYS A 107 6.45 -11.55 9.75
N HIS A 108 5.63 -12.18 8.93
CA HIS A 108 5.16 -13.52 9.21
C HIS A 108 5.52 -14.49 8.09
N PRO A 109 6.38 -15.52 8.34
CA PRO A 109 6.88 -16.41 7.30
C PRO A 109 5.77 -17.21 6.61
N ARG A 110 4.63 -17.44 7.26
CA ARG A 110 3.49 -18.14 6.65
C ARG A 110 2.71 -17.31 5.64
N LEU A 111 2.90 -15.99 5.60
CA LEU A 111 2.23 -15.17 4.60
C LEU A 111 2.68 -15.52 3.18
N ILE A 112 3.90 -16.05 3.01
CA ILE A 112 4.39 -16.54 1.72
C ILE A 112 3.53 -17.70 1.17
N GLU A 113 2.77 -18.38 2.02
CA GLU A 113 1.84 -19.45 1.60
C GLU A 113 0.49 -18.89 1.11
N ALA A 114 0.22 -17.61 1.33
CA ALA A 114 -0.96 -16.95 0.82
C ALA A 114 -0.83 -16.62 -0.68
N HIS A 115 -1.97 -16.29 -1.29
CA HIS A 115 -2.03 -15.80 -2.65
C HIS A 115 -1.81 -14.29 -2.69
N GLU A 116 -1.21 -13.80 -3.77
CA GLU A 116 -1.29 -12.38 -4.08
C GLU A 116 -2.74 -12.02 -4.35
N GLN A 117 -3.16 -10.81 -3.99
CA GLN A 117 -4.54 -10.38 -4.24
C GLN A 117 -4.64 -8.87 -4.43
N LEU A 118 -5.64 -8.48 -5.18
CA LEU A 118 -6.06 -7.11 -5.39
C LEU A 118 -7.58 -7.04 -5.23
N VAL A 119 -8.05 -6.26 -4.25
CA VAL A 119 -9.48 -5.97 -4.08
C VAL A 119 -9.73 -4.56 -4.62
N LEU A 120 -10.58 -4.47 -5.63
CA LEU A 120 -10.89 -3.22 -6.33
C LEU A 120 -12.19 -2.57 -5.81
N GLY A 121 -12.97 -3.29 -5.03
CA GLY A 121 -14.22 -2.77 -4.48
C GLY A 121 -15.01 -3.88 -3.80
N PRO A 122 -16.29 -3.64 -3.48
CA PRO A 122 -17.09 -4.61 -2.72
C PRO A 122 -17.45 -5.88 -3.51
N GLU A 123 -17.31 -5.85 -4.85
CA GLU A 123 -17.78 -6.93 -5.72
C GLU A 123 -16.69 -7.45 -6.68
N THR A 124 -15.49 -6.83 -6.68
CA THR A 124 -14.45 -7.14 -7.65
C THR A 124 -13.12 -7.41 -6.97
N CYS A 125 -12.52 -8.54 -7.28
CA CYS A 125 -11.18 -8.88 -6.81
C CYS A 125 -10.40 -9.73 -7.83
N TRP A 126 -9.08 -9.61 -7.76
CA TRP A 126 -8.15 -10.52 -8.42
C TRP A 126 -7.42 -11.34 -7.37
N ILE A 127 -7.31 -12.63 -7.62
CA ILE A 127 -6.53 -13.58 -6.82
C ILE A 127 -5.44 -14.12 -7.71
N GLY A 128 -4.22 -13.81 -7.34
CA GLY A 128 -3.02 -14.23 -8.03
C GLY A 128 -2.50 -15.59 -7.57
N ASP A 129 -1.28 -15.89 -7.96
CA ASP A 129 -0.63 -17.13 -7.57
C ASP A 129 -0.17 -17.09 -6.11
N CYS A 130 0.10 -18.27 -5.56
CA CYS A 130 0.69 -18.41 -4.24
C CYS A 130 2.09 -17.77 -4.22
N MET A 131 2.36 -16.90 -3.26
CA MET A 131 3.62 -16.15 -3.14
C MET A 131 4.84 -17.04 -2.92
N ARG A 132 4.64 -18.28 -2.44
CA ARG A 132 5.71 -19.28 -2.30
C ARG A 132 6.20 -19.84 -3.63
N ARG A 133 5.39 -19.74 -4.67
CA ARG A 133 5.71 -20.31 -5.97
C ARG A 133 6.83 -19.51 -6.63
N ASP A 134 7.68 -20.24 -7.37
CA ASP A 134 8.71 -19.61 -8.19
C ASP A 134 8.07 -18.71 -9.25
N PRO A 135 8.35 -17.41 -9.27
CA PRO A 135 7.79 -16.48 -10.25
C PRO A 135 8.09 -16.83 -11.71
N ALA A 136 9.16 -17.61 -11.96
CA ALA A 136 9.53 -18.05 -13.31
C ALA A 136 8.63 -19.19 -13.86
N LYS A 137 7.79 -19.79 -13.01
CA LYS A 137 6.84 -20.82 -13.46
C LYS A 137 5.61 -20.19 -14.06
N CYS A 138 5.41 -20.41 -15.33
CA CYS A 138 4.37 -19.79 -16.16
C CYS A 138 3.00 -20.47 -16.08
N ASP A 139 2.78 -21.46 -15.23
CA ASP A 139 1.54 -22.24 -15.09
C ASP A 139 0.68 -21.77 -13.90
N ALA A 140 0.83 -20.52 -13.50
CA ALA A 140 0.07 -19.91 -12.41
C ALA A 140 -1.43 -19.89 -12.70
N TYR A 141 -2.21 -20.32 -11.72
CA TYR A 141 -3.66 -20.24 -11.79
C TYR A 141 -4.13 -18.96 -11.12
N GLU A 142 -4.57 -18.01 -11.92
CA GLU A 142 -5.05 -16.72 -11.45
C GLU A 142 -6.51 -16.51 -11.85
N SER A 143 -7.26 -15.83 -11.02
CA SER A 143 -8.66 -15.54 -11.29
C SER A 143 -8.98 -14.06 -11.05
N TYR A 144 -9.74 -13.50 -11.98
CA TYR A 144 -10.37 -12.21 -11.82
C TYR A 144 -11.88 -12.43 -11.68
N VAL A 145 -12.46 -11.90 -10.63
CA VAL A 145 -13.85 -12.12 -10.25
C VAL A 145 -14.56 -10.79 -10.21
N GLU A 146 -15.57 -10.63 -11.04
CA GLU A 146 -16.48 -9.48 -11.07
C GLU A 146 -17.86 -9.89 -10.56
N ASP A 147 -18.63 -8.92 -10.06
CA ASP A 147 -20.01 -9.09 -9.59
C ASP A 147 -20.16 -10.19 -8.53
N CYS A 148 -19.13 -10.38 -7.69
CA CYS A 148 -19.13 -11.40 -6.64
C CYS A 148 -18.74 -10.81 -5.28
N GLY A 149 -19.73 -10.28 -4.57
CA GLY A 149 -19.52 -9.69 -3.24
C GLY A 149 -18.99 -10.67 -2.21
N GLU A 150 -19.28 -11.97 -2.35
CA GLU A 150 -18.76 -13.00 -1.46
C GLU A 150 -17.23 -13.14 -1.60
N ALA A 151 -16.72 -13.29 -2.82
CA ALA A 151 -15.29 -13.43 -3.07
C ALA A 151 -14.52 -12.16 -2.67
N ALA A 152 -14.99 -10.99 -3.12
CA ALA A 152 -14.37 -9.71 -2.78
C ALA A 152 -14.45 -9.41 -1.27
N GLY A 153 -15.57 -9.72 -0.63
CA GLY A 153 -15.76 -9.57 0.81
C GLY A 153 -14.83 -10.48 1.62
N CYS A 154 -14.68 -11.76 1.23
CA CYS A 154 -13.72 -12.67 1.87
C CYS A 154 -12.27 -12.17 1.72
N ALA A 155 -11.90 -11.68 0.54
CA ALA A 155 -10.58 -11.11 0.29
C ALA A 155 -10.34 -9.84 1.15
N ALA A 156 -11.32 -8.94 1.21
CA ALA A 156 -11.24 -7.72 2.04
C ALA A 156 -11.12 -8.04 3.53
N VAL A 157 -11.91 -8.96 4.05
CA VAL A 157 -11.83 -9.40 5.46
C VAL A 157 -10.47 -10.02 5.77
N SER A 158 -9.93 -10.82 4.85
CA SER A 158 -8.60 -11.41 4.99
C SER A 158 -7.52 -10.33 5.02
N PHE A 159 -7.63 -9.34 4.13
CA PHE A 159 -6.74 -8.18 4.10
C PHE A 159 -6.76 -7.42 5.43
N GLU A 160 -7.96 -7.04 5.94
CA GLU A 160 -8.06 -6.25 7.18
C GLU A 160 -7.49 -6.97 8.39
N ARG A 161 -7.69 -8.27 8.50
CA ARG A 161 -7.08 -9.08 9.57
C ARG A 161 -5.55 -9.05 9.52
N LEU A 162 -4.99 -9.21 8.33
CA LEU A 162 -3.55 -9.13 8.12
C LEU A 162 -3.03 -7.71 8.36
N TRP A 163 -3.77 -6.69 7.92
CA TRP A 163 -3.39 -5.30 8.08
C TRP A 163 -3.17 -4.92 9.54
N LEU A 164 -4.03 -5.38 10.43
CA LEU A 164 -3.89 -5.14 11.87
C LEU A 164 -2.66 -5.83 12.48
N ALA A 165 -2.23 -6.94 11.91
CA ALA A 165 -1.07 -7.71 12.38
C ALA A 165 0.26 -7.24 11.74
N CYS A 166 0.20 -6.41 10.70
CA CYS A 166 1.37 -5.93 9.98
C CYS A 166 2.00 -4.69 10.61
N GLN A 167 3.30 -4.52 10.41
CA GLN A 167 4.03 -3.35 10.83
C GLN A 167 4.03 -2.27 9.73
N PRO A 168 3.77 -0.98 10.04
CA PRO A 168 3.89 0.08 9.06
C PRO A 168 5.33 0.19 8.58
N LEU A 169 5.50 0.34 7.27
CA LEU A 169 6.76 0.73 6.66
C LEU A 169 6.84 2.26 6.74
N VAL A 170 7.48 2.76 7.79
CA VAL A 170 7.74 4.20 7.91
C VAL A 170 8.90 4.52 6.99
N SER A 171 8.65 5.28 5.94
CA SER A 171 9.71 5.90 5.16
C SER A 171 10.54 6.81 6.08
N GLN A 172 11.83 6.52 6.24
CA GLN A 172 12.73 7.38 7.00
C GLN A 172 12.95 8.77 6.35
N ALA A 173 12.46 8.98 5.14
CA ALA A 173 12.59 10.23 4.39
C ALA A 173 11.80 11.42 4.99
N ALA A 174 10.93 11.19 5.96
CA ALA A 174 10.16 12.26 6.62
C ALA A 174 10.63 12.56 8.04
N ARG A 175 11.93 12.46 8.35
CA ARG A 175 12.45 13.20 9.49
C ARG A 175 12.55 14.65 9.04
N PRO A 176 11.76 15.59 9.61
CA PRO A 176 12.05 17.01 9.43
C PRO A 176 13.48 17.20 9.89
N VAL A 177 14.34 17.70 9.00
CA VAL A 177 15.66 18.20 9.36
C VAL A 177 15.40 19.17 10.49
N GLY A 178 15.89 18.80 11.68
CA GLY A 178 15.61 19.49 12.91
C GLY A 178 15.85 20.98 12.74
N GLY A 179 14.81 21.76 13.02
CA GLY A 179 14.94 23.18 13.17
C GLY A 179 16.10 23.43 14.10
N ILE A 180 17.06 24.22 13.64
CA ILE A 180 18.12 24.80 14.44
C ILE A 180 17.41 25.55 15.55
N GLY A 181 17.27 24.90 16.70
CA GLY A 181 16.80 25.56 17.91
C GLY A 181 17.75 26.72 18.20
N PRO A 182 17.25 27.90 18.63
CA PRO A 182 18.12 29.01 18.98
C PRO A 182 19.12 28.53 20.02
N SER A 183 20.42 28.73 19.72
CA SER A 183 21.53 28.50 20.66
C SER A 183 21.19 29.16 22.01
N PRO A 184 21.35 28.45 23.13
CA PRO A 184 21.22 29.08 24.44
C PRO A 184 22.30 30.16 24.54
N MET A 185 21.87 31.41 24.74
CA MET A 185 22.74 32.54 25.05
C MET A 185 23.56 32.23 26.32
N PRO A 186 24.86 32.53 26.35
CA PRO A 186 25.64 32.33 27.55
C PRO A 186 25.11 33.28 28.66
N ILE A 187 24.69 32.70 29.76
CA ILE A 187 24.34 33.42 30.97
C ILE A 187 25.64 34.02 31.53
N THR A 188 25.78 35.34 31.42
CA THR A 188 26.88 36.10 32.02
C THR A 188 26.61 36.13 33.54
N ASP A 189 27.37 35.36 34.25
CA ASP A 189 27.37 35.29 35.69
C ASP A 189 27.98 36.61 36.24
N ALA A 190 27.14 37.55 36.62
CA ALA A 190 27.54 38.77 37.30
C ALA A 190 27.66 38.47 38.81
N SER A 191 28.85 38.10 39.24
CA SER A 191 29.17 38.00 40.65
C SER A 191 29.10 39.40 41.31
N PRO A 192 28.38 39.61 42.43
CA PRO A 192 28.46 40.83 43.20
C PRO A 192 29.74 40.86 44.03
N GLN A 193 30.50 41.91 43.88
CA GLN A 193 31.68 42.20 44.74
C GLN A 193 31.24 42.58 46.17
N PRO A 194 31.94 42.10 47.19
CA PRO A 194 31.67 42.50 48.57
C PRO A 194 32.25 43.90 48.84
N THR A 195 31.40 44.81 49.24
CA THR A 195 31.81 46.14 49.78
C THR A 195 32.41 45.95 51.12
N ALA A 196 33.67 46.43 51.28
CA ALA A 196 34.39 46.48 52.50
C ALA A 196 33.75 47.50 53.43
N GLY A 197 33.38 47.07 54.64
CA GLY A 197 32.91 47.92 55.70
C GLY A 197 34.07 48.64 56.38
N THR A 198 33.97 49.96 56.46
CA THR A 198 34.85 50.79 57.27
C THR A 198 34.27 50.88 58.68
N ARG A 199 35.08 50.57 59.66
CA ARG A 199 34.82 50.81 61.09
C ARG A 199 34.92 52.29 61.43
N HIS A 200 33.95 52.77 62.22
CA HIS A 200 34.18 53.64 63.39
C HIS A 200 33.13 53.27 64.42
#